data_4082dbfe7d1f0a98f86f6c08e98376ce
#
_entry.id   4082dbfe7d1f0a98f86f6c08e98376ce
#
_cell.length_a   1.000
_cell.length_b   1.000
_cell.length_c   1.000
_cell.angle_alpha   90.00
_cell.angle_beta   90.00
_cell.angle_gamma   90.00
#
_symmetry.space_group_name_H-M   'P 1'
#
loop_
_entity.id
_entity.type
_entity.pdbx_description
1 polymer ?
#
loop_
_entity_poly.entity_id
_entity_poly.type
_entity_poly.pdbx_seq_one_letter_code
_entity_poly.pdbx_strand_id
1 'polypeptide(L)'
;HSVDKMIDDTTTKIGEERDNVVFDSRLAWHFAPKSFKVFIITDIDEASRRVFHDSLRANSESYESQEACKKALINRQKLETVRYQEVYHIDYYDMSNYNLVIDSTNAASAEIAQEILDKMAEYQNGNFEKMIELNPASIKYAERADSDLPDSNMVEVLEIGGNFTLRAGKSRLDEALAHNEKFIAVKVAGSEPGGEDSFMNFVKMVKP
;
A
#
# COMPACT_ATOMS: atom_id res chain seq x y z
N HIS A 1 11.82 6.47 -23.98
CA HIS A 1 10.51 6.84 -24.56
C HIS A 1 9.87 5.76 -25.45
N SER A 2 10.59 5.06 -26.35
CA SER A 2 9.97 4.05 -27.23
C SER A 2 9.64 2.74 -26.52
N VAL A 3 10.48 2.31 -25.58
CA VAL A 3 10.28 1.09 -24.81
C VAL A 3 9.14 1.27 -23.78
N ASP A 4 9.10 2.40 -23.08
CA ASP A 4 8.02 2.71 -22.13
C ASP A 4 6.66 2.68 -22.88
N LYS A 5 6.57 3.37 -24.01
CA LYS A 5 5.34 3.39 -24.82
C LYS A 5 4.92 1.98 -25.28
N MET A 6 5.86 1.14 -25.66
CA MET A 6 5.55 -0.24 -26.07
C MET A 6 5.00 -1.07 -24.89
N ILE A 7 5.53 -0.87 -23.69
CA ILE A 7 5.03 -1.51 -22.47
C ILE A 7 3.61 -1.04 -22.17
N ASP A 8 3.37 0.27 -22.24
CA ASP A 8 2.07 0.89 -21.98
C ASP A 8 1.00 0.41 -22.96
N ASP A 9 1.31 0.47 -24.27
CA ASP A 9 0.42 -0.01 -25.36
C ASP A 9 0.13 -1.52 -25.18
N THR A 10 1.12 -2.33 -24.80
CA THR A 10 0.96 -3.76 -24.55
C THR A 10 0.08 -4.03 -23.32
N THR A 11 0.28 -3.29 -22.24
CA THR A 11 -0.52 -3.40 -21.02
C THR A 11 -1.98 -3.07 -21.31
N THR A 12 -2.22 -1.96 -22.03
CA THR A 12 -3.57 -1.55 -22.46
C THR A 12 -4.24 -2.66 -23.27
N LYS A 13 -3.55 -3.14 -24.29
CA LYS A 13 -4.09 -4.19 -25.18
C LYS A 13 -4.42 -5.46 -24.42
N ILE A 14 -3.51 -5.94 -23.55
CA ILE A 14 -3.76 -7.14 -22.73
C ILE A 14 -4.96 -6.93 -21.80
N GLY A 15 -5.05 -5.75 -21.16
CA GLY A 15 -6.16 -5.41 -20.26
C GLY A 15 -7.51 -5.27 -20.95
N GLU A 16 -7.54 -5.01 -22.26
CA GLU A 16 -8.76 -4.97 -23.07
C GLU A 16 -9.18 -6.32 -23.64
N GLU A 17 -8.20 -7.13 -24.05
CA GLU A 17 -8.44 -8.35 -24.83
C GLU A 17 -8.45 -9.64 -24.01
N ARG A 18 -7.95 -9.62 -22.76
CA ARG A 18 -7.77 -10.84 -21.95
C ARG A 18 -8.39 -10.72 -20.57
N ASP A 19 -9.01 -11.80 -20.15
CA ASP A 19 -9.42 -12.05 -18.76
C ASP A 19 -8.39 -12.92 -18.02
N ASN A 20 -8.48 -12.99 -16.71
CA ASN A 20 -7.64 -13.80 -15.84
C ASN A 20 -6.14 -13.49 -15.97
N VAL A 21 -5.81 -12.21 -16.04
CA VAL A 21 -4.43 -11.71 -16.12
C VAL A 21 -4.07 -10.99 -14.82
N VAL A 22 -2.88 -11.26 -14.31
CA VAL A 22 -2.26 -10.49 -13.22
C VAL A 22 -1.15 -9.63 -13.79
N PHE A 23 -1.21 -8.33 -13.53
CA PHE A 23 -0.15 -7.38 -13.86
C PHE A 23 0.69 -7.07 -12.61
N ASP A 24 1.96 -7.44 -12.62
CA ASP A 24 2.94 -6.95 -11.67
C ASP A 24 3.60 -5.69 -12.24
N SER A 25 3.02 -4.54 -11.94
CA SER A 25 3.44 -3.26 -12.52
C SER A 25 2.99 -2.08 -11.65
N ARG A 26 3.82 -1.03 -11.59
CA ARG A 26 3.48 0.22 -10.91
C ARG A 26 2.42 1.05 -11.62
N LEU A 27 2.26 0.88 -12.93
CA LEU A 27 1.40 1.73 -13.77
C LEU A 27 0.25 0.98 -14.44
N ALA A 28 0.17 -0.36 -14.28
CA ALA A 28 -0.91 -1.14 -14.92
C ALA A 28 -2.31 -0.68 -14.50
N TRP A 29 -2.49 -0.17 -13.29
CA TRP A 29 -3.75 0.41 -12.81
C TRP A 29 -4.26 1.56 -13.68
N HIS A 30 -3.35 2.31 -14.31
CA HIS A 30 -3.65 3.41 -15.22
C HIS A 30 -3.98 2.91 -16.62
N PHE A 31 -3.24 1.94 -17.12
CA PHE A 31 -3.36 1.40 -18.48
C PHE A 31 -4.39 0.26 -18.63
N ALA A 32 -4.81 -0.36 -17.54
CA ALA A 32 -5.85 -1.38 -17.49
C ALA A 32 -7.02 -0.95 -16.57
N PRO A 33 -7.85 0.01 -17.01
CA PRO A 33 -8.85 0.66 -16.14
C PRO A 33 -9.93 -0.29 -15.59
N LYS A 34 -10.20 -1.40 -16.27
CA LYS A 34 -11.20 -2.40 -15.84
C LYS A 34 -10.68 -3.40 -14.80
N SER A 35 -9.38 -3.39 -14.49
CA SER A 35 -8.77 -4.31 -13.54
C SER A 35 -9.20 -4.02 -12.09
N PHE A 36 -9.21 -5.05 -11.24
CA PHE A 36 -9.20 -4.88 -9.79
C PHE A 36 -7.80 -4.40 -9.38
N LYS A 37 -7.73 -3.22 -8.80
CA LYS A 37 -6.48 -2.48 -8.57
C LYS A 37 -6.05 -2.61 -7.13
N VAL A 38 -4.92 -3.24 -6.90
CA VAL A 38 -4.36 -3.46 -5.56
C VAL A 38 -3.06 -2.68 -5.40
N PHE A 39 -2.92 -1.98 -4.29
CA PHE A 39 -1.67 -1.38 -3.88
C PHE A 39 -1.18 -2.05 -2.59
N ILE A 40 0.01 -2.64 -2.63
CA ILE A 40 0.61 -3.32 -1.47
C ILE A 40 1.58 -2.36 -0.80
N ILE A 41 1.31 -2.04 0.46
CA ILE A 41 2.22 -1.25 1.30
C ILE A 41 3.04 -2.17 2.21
N THR A 42 4.20 -1.68 2.61
CA THR A 42 5.10 -2.35 3.55
C THR A 42 5.84 -1.28 4.33
N ASP A 43 6.01 -1.48 5.63
CA ASP A 43 6.91 -0.64 6.43
C ASP A 43 8.31 -0.62 5.81
N ILE A 44 8.98 0.54 5.81
CA ILE A 44 10.27 0.70 5.12
C ILE A 44 11.39 -0.15 5.73
N ASP A 45 11.36 -0.36 7.04
CA ASP A 45 12.37 -1.18 7.71
C ASP A 45 12.18 -2.65 7.33
N GLU A 46 10.93 -3.13 7.28
CA GLU A 46 10.61 -4.47 6.82
C GLU A 46 10.87 -4.63 5.31
N ALA A 47 10.53 -3.65 4.49
CA ALA A 47 10.83 -3.67 3.05
C ALA A 47 12.35 -3.76 2.80
N SER A 48 13.14 -2.93 3.50
CA SER A 48 14.60 -2.96 3.38
C SER A 48 15.19 -4.27 3.88
N ARG A 49 14.66 -4.84 4.98
CA ARG A 49 15.07 -6.15 5.49
C ARG A 49 14.81 -7.26 4.47
N ARG A 50 13.61 -7.29 3.87
CA ARG A 50 13.26 -8.29 2.84
C ARG A 50 14.18 -8.19 1.63
N VAL A 51 14.40 -6.99 1.10
CA VAL A 51 15.25 -6.78 -0.08
C VAL A 51 16.70 -7.12 0.22
N PHE A 52 17.22 -6.71 1.39
CA PHE A 52 18.60 -6.95 1.78
C PHE A 52 18.92 -8.46 1.95
N HIS A 53 17.95 -9.25 2.44
CA HIS A 53 18.11 -10.69 2.64
C HIS A 53 17.62 -11.55 1.46
N ASP A 54 17.12 -10.95 0.38
CA ASP A 54 16.65 -11.68 -0.79
C ASP A 54 17.83 -12.16 -1.65
N SER A 55 18.18 -13.44 -1.50
CA SER A 55 19.27 -14.05 -2.25
C SER A 55 19.03 -14.08 -3.76
N LEU A 56 17.79 -14.04 -4.24
CA LEU A 56 17.46 -14.01 -5.66
C LEU A 56 17.79 -12.66 -6.28
N ARG A 57 17.83 -11.59 -5.51
CA ARG A 57 18.20 -10.24 -5.94
C ARG A 57 19.70 -9.95 -5.86
N ALA A 58 20.47 -10.79 -5.19
CA ALA A 58 21.90 -10.57 -4.95
C ALA A 58 22.72 -10.31 -6.22
N ASN A 59 22.27 -10.79 -7.39
CA ASN A 59 22.93 -10.55 -8.67
C ASN A 59 22.52 -9.25 -9.38
N SER A 60 21.42 -8.62 -8.96
CA SER A 60 20.88 -7.41 -9.59
C SER A 60 20.94 -6.19 -8.68
N GLU A 61 20.81 -6.40 -7.37
CA GLU A 61 20.80 -5.34 -6.35
C GLU A 61 21.59 -5.84 -5.14
N SER A 62 22.79 -5.30 -4.89
CA SER A 62 23.60 -5.60 -3.70
C SER A 62 23.83 -4.34 -2.89
N TYR A 63 23.69 -4.43 -1.59
CA TYR A 63 23.87 -3.32 -0.65
C TYR A 63 24.86 -3.69 0.44
N GLU A 64 25.67 -2.73 0.89
CA GLU A 64 26.65 -2.95 1.96
C GLU A 64 26.00 -3.16 3.34
N SER A 65 24.77 -2.67 3.52
CA SER A 65 24.00 -2.79 4.76
C SER A 65 22.50 -2.63 4.51
N GLN A 66 21.68 -3.06 5.46
CA GLN A 66 20.23 -2.82 5.41
C GLN A 66 19.91 -1.33 5.39
N GLU A 67 20.66 -0.51 6.10
CA GLU A 67 20.49 0.95 6.11
C GLU A 67 20.79 1.57 4.73
N ALA A 68 21.82 1.09 4.03
CA ALA A 68 22.09 1.50 2.66
C ALA A 68 20.96 1.08 1.71
N CYS A 69 20.42 -0.12 1.89
CA CYS A 69 19.23 -0.59 1.16
C CYS A 69 18.02 0.30 1.42
N LYS A 70 17.72 0.63 2.67
CA LYS A 70 16.63 1.53 3.06
C LYS A 70 16.73 2.89 2.35
N LYS A 71 17.89 3.52 2.40
CA LYS A 71 18.14 4.80 1.70
C LYS A 71 17.94 4.69 0.19
N ALA A 72 18.40 3.60 -0.42
CA ALA A 72 18.23 3.36 -1.84
C ALA A 72 16.75 3.18 -2.22
N LEU A 73 15.95 2.47 -1.40
CA LEU A 73 14.50 2.32 -1.61
C LEU A 73 13.76 3.65 -1.52
N ILE A 74 14.06 4.48 -0.51
CA ILE A 74 13.49 5.82 -0.35
C ILE A 74 13.83 6.70 -1.56
N ASN A 75 15.10 6.70 -1.97
CA ASN A 75 15.53 7.49 -3.12
C ASN A 75 14.86 7.03 -4.43
N ARG A 76 14.77 5.71 -4.65
CA ARG A 76 14.08 5.16 -5.82
C ARG A 76 12.63 5.61 -5.87
N GLN A 77 11.92 5.56 -4.76
CA GLN A 77 10.53 6.04 -4.68
C GLN A 77 10.42 7.52 -5.07
N LYS A 78 11.29 8.39 -4.54
CA LYS A 78 11.30 9.82 -4.87
C LYS A 78 11.50 10.05 -6.37
N LEU A 79 12.46 9.35 -6.97
CA LEU A 79 12.74 9.45 -8.40
C LEU A 79 11.58 8.92 -9.27
N GLU A 80 10.96 7.82 -8.88
CA GLU A 80 9.81 7.26 -9.58
C GLU A 80 8.60 8.22 -9.52
N THR A 81 8.33 8.82 -8.36
CA THR A 81 7.25 9.82 -8.21
C THR A 81 7.44 11.00 -9.14
N VAL A 82 8.65 11.58 -9.17
CA VAL A 82 8.96 12.70 -10.08
C VAL A 82 8.80 12.27 -11.53
N ARG A 83 9.36 11.12 -11.92
CA ARG A 83 9.28 10.61 -13.29
C ARG A 83 7.84 10.41 -13.76
N TYR A 84 6.99 9.79 -12.93
CA TYR A 84 5.61 9.51 -13.31
C TYR A 84 4.77 10.78 -13.39
N GLN A 85 5.05 11.76 -12.53
CA GLN A 85 4.43 13.07 -12.63
C GLN A 85 4.84 13.81 -13.93
N GLU A 86 6.11 13.76 -14.31
CA GLU A 86 6.62 14.44 -15.50
C GLU A 86 6.14 13.78 -16.80
N VAL A 87 6.13 12.46 -16.86
CA VAL A 87 5.84 11.70 -18.09
C VAL A 87 4.35 11.46 -18.31
N TYR A 88 3.62 11.15 -17.23
CA TYR A 88 2.22 10.70 -17.31
C TYR A 88 1.25 11.68 -16.64
N HIS A 89 1.75 12.67 -15.90
CA HIS A 89 0.95 13.62 -15.10
C HIS A 89 0.08 12.93 -14.04
N ILE A 90 0.58 11.84 -13.49
CA ILE A 90 -0.11 11.05 -12.46
C ILE A 90 0.69 11.03 -11.16
N ASP A 91 -0.05 10.95 -10.05
CA ASP A 91 0.47 10.60 -8.75
C ASP A 91 0.10 9.13 -8.47
N TYR A 92 1.09 8.22 -8.57
CA TYR A 92 0.81 6.80 -8.37
C TYR A 92 0.66 6.41 -6.90
N TYR A 93 1.00 7.33 -5.98
CA TYR A 93 0.69 7.22 -4.56
C TYR A 93 -0.67 7.83 -4.18
N ASP A 94 -1.46 8.31 -5.13
CA ASP A 94 -2.86 8.63 -4.88
C ASP A 94 -3.65 7.33 -4.67
N MET A 95 -3.83 6.95 -3.40
CA MET A 95 -4.50 5.70 -3.02
C MET A 95 -5.97 5.64 -3.46
N SER A 96 -6.58 6.78 -3.81
CA SER A 96 -7.93 6.82 -4.38
C SER A 96 -8.05 6.13 -5.75
N ASN A 97 -6.92 5.88 -6.42
CA ASN A 97 -6.89 5.16 -7.69
C ASN A 97 -7.03 3.64 -7.55
N TYR A 98 -6.87 3.11 -6.34
CA TYR A 98 -6.88 1.67 -6.10
C TYR A 98 -8.20 1.21 -5.48
N ASN A 99 -8.56 -0.04 -5.74
CA ASN A 99 -9.71 -0.66 -5.10
C ASN A 99 -9.35 -1.12 -3.69
N LEU A 100 -8.19 -1.75 -3.54
CA LEU A 100 -7.67 -2.26 -2.28
C LEU A 100 -6.26 -1.72 -2.04
N VAL A 101 -6.03 -1.15 -0.86
CA VAL A 101 -4.68 -0.89 -0.30
C VAL A 101 -4.49 -1.87 0.83
N ILE A 102 -3.43 -2.69 0.81
CA ILE A 102 -3.20 -3.76 1.79
C ILE A 102 -1.79 -3.68 2.38
N ASP A 103 -1.71 -3.75 3.72
CA ASP A 103 -0.44 -3.74 4.46
C ASP A 103 0.16 -5.16 4.54
N SER A 104 1.30 -5.34 3.92
CA SER A 104 2.04 -6.61 3.91
C SER A 104 3.09 -6.74 5.00
N THR A 105 3.23 -5.77 5.90
CA THR A 105 4.36 -5.69 6.86
C THR A 105 4.47 -6.95 7.73
N ASN A 106 3.36 -7.41 8.31
CA ASN A 106 3.33 -8.51 9.29
C ASN A 106 2.55 -9.74 8.79
N ALA A 107 2.37 -9.87 7.47
CA ALA A 107 1.65 -11.00 6.88
C ALA A 107 2.53 -11.80 5.92
N ALA A 108 2.30 -13.09 5.83
CA ALA A 108 2.94 -13.95 4.84
C ALA A 108 2.33 -13.71 3.45
N SER A 109 3.11 -13.95 2.40
CA SER A 109 2.65 -13.75 1.02
C SER A 109 1.38 -14.56 0.67
N ALA A 110 1.22 -15.74 1.24
CA ALA A 110 0.03 -16.56 1.05
C ALA A 110 -1.22 -15.94 1.73
N GLU A 111 -1.07 -15.34 2.91
CA GLU A 111 -2.15 -14.64 3.62
C GLU A 111 -2.60 -13.41 2.83
N ILE A 112 -1.63 -12.63 2.32
CA ILE A 112 -1.89 -11.45 1.48
C ILE A 112 -2.61 -11.85 0.18
N ALA A 113 -2.13 -12.90 -0.48
CA ALA A 113 -2.74 -13.39 -1.71
C ALA A 113 -4.18 -13.87 -1.49
N GLN A 114 -4.43 -14.58 -0.38
CA GLN A 114 -5.80 -15.03 -0.05
C GLN A 114 -6.73 -13.84 0.19
N GLU A 115 -6.30 -12.85 0.99
CA GLU A 115 -7.08 -11.64 1.24
C GLU A 115 -7.42 -10.90 -0.06
N ILE A 116 -6.44 -10.73 -0.96
CA ILE A 116 -6.67 -10.11 -2.28
C ILE A 116 -7.71 -10.90 -3.09
N LEU A 117 -7.66 -12.23 -3.08
CA LEU A 117 -8.62 -13.07 -3.80
C LEU A 117 -10.03 -12.95 -3.22
N ASP A 118 -10.15 -12.91 -1.91
CA ASP A 118 -11.45 -12.75 -1.21
C ASP A 118 -12.06 -11.38 -1.55
N LYS A 119 -11.28 -10.31 -1.49
CA LYS A 119 -11.73 -8.95 -1.88
C LYS A 119 -12.05 -8.83 -3.37
N MET A 120 -11.30 -9.50 -4.22
CA MET A 120 -11.61 -9.55 -5.64
C MET A 120 -12.94 -10.26 -5.90
N ALA A 121 -13.27 -11.32 -5.17
CA ALA A 121 -14.55 -12.00 -5.26
C ALA A 121 -15.70 -11.10 -4.81
N GLU A 122 -15.54 -10.34 -3.72
CA GLU A 122 -16.51 -9.33 -3.28
C GLU A 122 -16.73 -8.26 -4.36
N TYR A 123 -15.66 -7.78 -4.98
CA TYR A 123 -15.70 -6.80 -6.07
C TYR A 123 -16.47 -7.33 -7.29
N GLN A 124 -16.20 -8.58 -7.70
CA GLN A 124 -16.89 -9.21 -8.84
C GLN A 124 -18.38 -9.40 -8.59
N ASN A 125 -18.78 -9.60 -7.33
CA ASN A 125 -20.17 -9.74 -6.92
C ASN A 125 -20.90 -8.39 -6.74
N GLY A 126 -20.23 -7.26 -6.96
CA GLY A 126 -20.80 -5.92 -6.82
C GLY A 126 -21.01 -5.46 -5.37
N ASN A 127 -20.43 -6.15 -4.40
CA ASN A 127 -20.54 -5.87 -2.96
C ASN A 127 -19.29 -5.25 -2.36
N PHE A 128 -18.48 -4.58 -3.18
CA PHE A 128 -17.16 -4.09 -2.76
C PHE A 128 -17.13 -2.57 -2.73
N GLU A 129 -16.70 -2.02 -1.62
CA GLU A 129 -16.30 -0.62 -1.49
C GLU A 129 -14.78 -0.52 -1.45
N LYS A 130 -14.22 0.60 -1.96
CA LYS A 130 -12.78 0.87 -1.86
C LYS A 130 -12.35 0.88 -0.41
N MET A 131 -11.30 0.13 -0.08
CA MET A 131 -10.86 -0.01 1.30
C MET A 131 -9.35 -0.01 1.47
N ILE A 132 -8.95 0.29 2.68
CA ILE A 132 -7.58 0.18 3.15
C ILE A 132 -7.58 -0.84 4.27
N GLU A 133 -6.74 -1.85 4.13
CA GLU A 133 -6.55 -2.89 5.13
C GLU A 133 -5.14 -2.81 5.69
N LEU A 134 -5.08 -2.57 7.00
CA LEU A 134 -3.83 -2.51 7.74
C LEU A 134 -3.68 -3.74 8.63
N ASN A 135 -2.43 -4.12 8.85
CA ASN A 135 -2.15 -5.03 9.95
C ASN A 135 -2.36 -4.29 11.28
N PRO A 136 -3.15 -4.83 12.23
CA PRO A 136 -3.39 -4.18 13.52
C PRO A 136 -2.10 -3.76 14.25
N ALA A 137 -1.03 -4.56 14.16
CA ALA A 137 0.25 -4.26 14.79
C ALA A 137 1.03 -3.10 14.13
N SER A 138 0.65 -2.69 12.92
CA SER A 138 1.22 -1.52 12.24
C SER A 138 0.61 -0.19 12.70
N ILE A 139 -0.49 -0.23 13.46
CA ILE A 139 -1.20 0.95 13.93
C ILE A 139 -0.63 1.37 15.28
N LYS A 140 -0.09 2.59 15.35
CA LYS A 140 0.50 3.14 16.57
C LYS A 140 -0.57 3.82 17.42
N TYR A 141 -0.45 3.69 18.73
CA TYR A 141 -1.22 4.52 19.66
C TYR A 141 -0.62 5.91 19.73
N ALA A 142 -1.48 6.95 19.82
CA ALA A 142 -1.00 8.30 20.06
C ALA A 142 -0.38 8.38 21.47
N GLU A 143 0.66 9.22 21.66
CA GLU A 143 1.31 9.44 22.97
C GLU A 143 0.39 10.08 24.03
N ARG A 144 -0.78 10.63 23.62
CA ARG A 144 -1.78 11.15 24.52
C ARG A 144 -2.65 10.03 25.10
N ALA A 145 -2.97 10.16 26.37
CA ALA A 145 -3.74 9.19 27.14
C ALA A 145 -4.91 8.58 26.34
N ASP A 146 -4.86 7.29 26.18
CA ASP A 146 -5.81 6.44 25.43
C ASP A 146 -7.29 6.58 25.84
N SER A 147 -7.56 7.22 27.00
CA SER A 147 -8.90 7.38 27.55
C SER A 147 -9.81 8.35 26.81
N ASP A 148 -9.23 9.20 25.94
CA ASP A 148 -9.95 10.30 25.31
C ASP A 148 -10.24 10.04 23.81
N LEU A 149 -9.87 8.87 23.28
CA LEU A 149 -10.18 8.52 21.90
C LEU A 149 -11.65 8.10 21.77
N PRO A 150 -12.36 8.62 20.76
CA PRO A 150 -13.74 8.19 20.49
C PRO A 150 -13.79 6.68 20.24
N ASP A 151 -14.74 6.00 20.88
CA ASP A 151 -15.02 4.62 20.54
C ASP A 151 -15.82 4.56 19.23
N SER A 152 -15.45 3.64 18.36
CA SER A 152 -16.07 3.44 17.05
C SER A 152 -15.96 1.97 16.67
N ASN A 153 -16.99 1.45 16.01
CA ASN A 153 -16.94 0.10 15.45
C ASN A 153 -15.95 -0.01 14.28
N MET A 154 -15.48 1.13 13.74
CA MET A 154 -14.48 1.21 12.70
C MET A 154 -13.20 1.86 13.26
N VAL A 155 -12.06 1.27 12.93
CA VAL A 155 -10.76 1.84 13.28
C VAL A 155 -10.49 3.03 12.34
N GLU A 156 -10.31 4.21 12.93
CA GLU A 156 -9.88 5.42 12.21
C GLU A 156 -8.43 5.73 12.53
N VAL A 157 -7.67 6.06 11.51
CA VAL A 157 -6.24 6.37 11.63
C VAL A 157 -5.90 7.71 10.99
N LEU A 158 -4.86 8.36 11.52
CA LEU A 158 -4.14 9.45 10.86
C LEU A 158 -2.90 8.85 10.21
N GLU A 159 -2.71 9.13 8.94
CA GLU A 159 -1.51 8.74 8.20
C GLU A 159 -0.52 9.90 8.20
N ILE A 160 0.74 9.62 8.57
CA ILE A 160 1.85 10.60 8.53
C ILE A 160 3.07 9.92 7.94
N GLY A 161 3.35 10.21 6.67
CA GLY A 161 4.56 9.72 5.99
C GLY A 161 4.74 8.20 5.99
N GLY A 162 3.64 7.46 5.79
CA GLY A 162 3.61 6.00 5.78
C GLY A 162 3.36 5.36 7.14
N ASN A 163 3.22 6.15 8.22
CA ASN A 163 2.89 5.66 9.55
C ASN A 163 1.42 5.90 9.86
N PHE A 164 0.79 4.97 10.53
CA PHE A 164 -0.61 5.02 10.90
C PHE A 164 -0.77 5.16 12.42
N THR A 165 -1.47 6.21 12.85
CA THR A 165 -1.72 6.48 14.28
C THR A 165 -3.22 6.43 14.55
N LEU A 166 -3.63 5.70 15.58
CA LEU A 166 -5.02 5.53 15.98
C LEU A 166 -5.68 6.87 16.33
N ARG A 167 -6.88 7.10 15.79
CA ARG A 167 -7.74 8.27 16.05
C ARG A 167 -9.07 7.90 16.71
N ALA A 168 -9.63 6.74 16.34
CA ALA A 168 -10.86 6.20 16.92
C ALA A 168 -10.92 4.69 16.75
N GLY A 169 -11.81 4.01 17.48
CA GLY A 169 -12.03 2.58 17.37
C GLY A 169 -11.01 1.73 18.13
N LYS A 170 -10.54 2.23 19.30
CA LYS A 170 -9.57 1.51 20.15
C LYS A 170 -10.05 0.11 20.50
N SER A 171 -11.31 -0.06 20.91
CA SER A 171 -11.86 -1.37 21.29
C SER A 171 -11.79 -2.38 20.14
N ARG A 172 -12.06 -1.94 18.91
CA ARG A 172 -11.96 -2.81 17.73
C ARG A 172 -10.50 -3.17 17.41
N LEU A 173 -9.57 -2.22 17.58
CA LEU A 173 -8.14 -2.49 17.39
C LEU A 173 -7.61 -3.46 18.43
N ASP A 174 -7.97 -3.27 19.71
CA ASP A 174 -7.58 -4.16 20.81
C ASP A 174 -8.12 -5.59 20.58
N GLU A 175 -9.35 -5.72 20.12
CA GLU A 175 -9.97 -7.01 19.76
C GLU A 175 -9.18 -7.69 18.62
N ALA A 176 -8.85 -6.96 17.56
CA ALA A 176 -8.08 -7.48 16.45
C ALA A 176 -6.69 -7.97 16.88
N LEU A 177 -6.02 -7.21 17.74
CA LEU A 177 -4.73 -7.60 18.31
C LEU A 177 -4.85 -8.86 19.18
N ALA A 178 -5.89 -8.95 20.01
CA ALA A 178 -6.12 -10.09 20.88
C ALA A 178 -6.41 -11.38 20.09
N HIS A 179 -7.10 -11.27 18.96
CA HIS A 179 -7.40 -12.40 18.06
C HIS A 179 -6.31 -12.65 17.02
N ASN A 180 -5.22 -11.87 17.01
CA ASN A 180 -4.14 -11.98 16.03
C ASN A 180 -4.63 -11.88 14.58
N GLU A 181 -5.63 -11.01 14.35
CA GLU A 181 -6.09 -10.70 12.99
C GLU A 181 -4.94 -10.14 12.16
N LYS A 182 -4.86 -10.53 10.90
CA LYS A 182 -3.79 -10.09 10.01
C LYS A 182 -4.11 -8.78 9.31
N PHE A 183 -5.39 -8.57 9.05
CA PHE A 183 -5.89 -7.39 8.34
C PHE A 183 -7.16 -6.88 9.03
N ILE A 184 -7.27 -5.56 9.13
CA ILE A 184 -8.51 -4.89 9.51
C ILE A 184 -8.75 -3.72 8.57
N ALA A 185 -10.01 -3.56 8.17
CA ALA A 185 -10.41 -2.38 7.41
C ALA A 185 -10.29 -1.12 8.28
N VAL A 186 -9.69 -0.08 7.73
CA VAL A 186 -9.52 1.19 8.41
C VAL A 186 -10.02 2.34 7.56
N LYS A 187 -10.44 3.43 8.23
CA LYS A 187 -10.72 4.71 7.62
C LYS A 187 -9.55 5.65 7.90
N VAL A 188 -9.00 6.26 6.87
CA VAL A 188 -8.00 7.30 7.03
C VAL A 188 -8.70 8.63 7.23
N ALA A 189 -8.66 9.14 8.47
CA ALA A 189 -9.30 10.39 8.87
C ALA A 189 -8.54 11.63 8.37
N GLY A 190 -7.26 11.48 8.05
CA GLY A 190 -6.40 12.52 7.50
C GLY A 190 -5.04 11.96 7.09
N SER A 191 -4.37 12.69 6.22
CA SER A 191 -3.01 12.37 5.78
C SER A 191 -2.17 13.64 5.83
N GLU A 192 -0.97 13.53 6.38
CA GLU A 192 0.00 14.62 6.50
C GLU A 192 1.32 14.19 5.87
N PRO A 193 2.02 15.11 5.19
CA PRO A 193 3.35 14.79 4.67
C PRO A 193 4.28 14.44 5.83
N GLY A 194 5.02 13.36 5.68
CA GLY A 194 6.10 13.03 6.59
C GLY A 194 7.31 13.94 6.40
N GLY A 195 8.34 13.76 7.24
CA GLY A 195 9.63 14.44 7.10
C GLY A 195 10.36 14.05 5.82
N GLU A 196 11.53 14.65 5.58
CA GLU A 196 12.35 14.40 4.37
C GLU A 196 12.73 12.93 4.16
N ASP A 197 12.82 12.16 5.24
CA ASP A 197 13.16 10.73 5.23
C ASP A 197 11.93 9.81 5.20
N SER A 198 10.73 10.34 5.03
CA SER A 198 9.51 9.54 4.96
C SER A 198 9.46 8.71 3.67
N PHE A 199 9.14 7.43 3.83
CA PHE A 199 9.08 6.50 2.71
C PHE A 199 7.87 6.73 1.81
N MET A 200 6.72 7.02 2.36
CA MET A 200 5.51 7.29 1.60
C MET A 200 4.83 8.56 2.11
N ASN A 201 4.50 9.43 1.18
CA ASN A 201 3.66 10.59 1.43
C ASN A 201 2.33 10.33 0.75
N PHE A 202 1.41 9.67 1.43
CA PHE A 202 0.06 9.44 0.93
C PHE A 202 -0.74 10.74 0.98
N VAL A 203 -0.58 11.57 -0.03
CA VAL A 203 -1.19 12.91 -0.05
C VAL A 203 -2.71 12.86 -0.28
N LYS A 204 -3.21 11.72 -0.79
CA LYS A 204 -4.64 11.54 -1.12
C LYS A 204 -5.08 10.12 -0.82
N MET A 205 -5.27 9.82 0.43
CA MET A 205 -5.94 8.58 0.78
C MET A 205 -7.44 8.68 0.51
N VAL A 206 -8.07 7.56 0.26
CA VAL A 206 -9.50 7.44 -0.13
C VAL A 206 -10.34 8.45 0.64
N LYS A 207 -10.94 9.41 -0.08
CA LYS A 207 -11.93 10.29 0.52
C LYS A 207 -13.10 9.45 0.99
N PRO A 208 -13.67 9.77 2.16
CA PRO A 208 -14.89 9.13 2.62
C PRO A 208 -16.05 9.36 1.64
#